data_8f5ee9a80eef179875ea995e4bdf765d
#
_entry.id   8f5ee9a80eef179875ea995e4bdf765d
#
_cell.length_a   1.000
_cell.length_b   1.000
_cell.length_c   1.000
_cell.angle_alpha   90.00
_cell.angle_beta   90.00
_cell.angle_gamma   90.00
#
_symmetry.space_group_name_H-M   'P 1'
#
loop_
_entity.id
_entity.type
_entity.pdbx_description
1 polymer ?
#
loop_
_entity_poly.entity_id
_entity_poly.type
_entity_poly.pdbx_seq_one_letter_code
_entity_poly.pdbx_strand_id
1 'polypeptide(L)'
;DAEVAELSAQAGKPLRRRLTDTRTAITHKFDIAGHEGYLTVGLFENGHPGELFITMAKEGSTIGGLMDGIGTLTSMALQYGVPLQALVRKFAHVRFEPSGFTKNPDIRNAASITDYVFRWMATQFIPGFREANSPNRNQPELAIPGLQEEMKKKVNRPVPELAIAEDTDILDVETGHAGN
;
A
#
# COMPACT_ATOMS: atom_id res chain seq x y z
N ASP A 1 -8.47 39.08 -11.46
CA ASP A 1 -9.55 38.27 -10.88
C ASP A 1 -9.72 36.91 -11.57
N ALA A 2 -9.62 36.80 -12.91
CA ALA A 2 -9.72 35.50 -13.60
C ALA A 2 -8.53 34.59 -13.33
N GLU A 3 -7.30 35.14 -13.29
CA GLU A 3 -6.06 34.40 -13.00
C GLU A 3 -6.02 33.81 -11.59
N VAL A 4 -6.56 34.54 -10.61
CA VAL A 4 -6.68 34.05 -9.21
C VAL A 4 -7.74 32.95 -9.12
N ALA A 5 -8.83 33.04 -9.87
CA ALA A 5 -9.86 32.01 -9.94
C ALA A 5 -9.33 30.73 -10.62
N GLU A 6 -8.50 30.89 -11.64
CA GLU A 6 -7.88 29.77 -12.38
C GLU A 6 -6.80 29.07 -11.53
N LEU A 7 -5.98 29.80 -10.80
CA LEU A 7 -5.01 29.29 -9.84
C LEU A 7 -5.70 28.57 -8.66
N SER A 8 -6.82 29.10 -8.15
CA SER A 8 -7.58 28.45 -7.08
C SER A 8 -8.30 27.18 -7.56
N ALA A 9 -8.77 27.15 -8.81
CA ALA A 9 -9.34 25.95 -9.43
C ALA A 9 -8.30 24.87 -9.71
N GLN A 10 -7.05 25.26 -9.97
CA GLN A 10 -5.93 24.31 -10.12
C GLN A 10 -5.41 23.80 -8.77
N ALA A 11 -5.42 24.60 -7.73
CA ALA A 11 -4.99 24.24 -6.38
C ALA A 11 -5.86 23.12 -5.74
N GLY A 12 -7.11 22.97 -6.18
CA GLY A 12 -8.02 21.90 -5.73
C GLY A 12 -7.95 20.60 -6.50
N LYS A 13 -7.16 20.52 -7.59
CA LYS A 13 -7.07 19.27 -8.38
C LYS A 13 -5.98 18.36 -7.83
N PRO A 14 -6.27 17.08 -7.52
CA PRO A 14 -5.25 16.15 -7.06
C PRO A 14 -4.20 15.94 -8.15
N LEU A 15 -2.94 16.27 -7.86
CA LEU A 15 -1.83 16.13 -8.78
C LEU A 15 -1.18 14.75 -8.61
N ARG A 16 -1.17 13.96 -9.67
CA ARG A 16 -0.51 12.66 -9.68
C ARG A 16 1.01 12.83 -9.75
N ARG A 17 1.72 12.43 -8.70
CA ARG A 17 3.19 12.35 -8.67
C ARG A 17 3.64 10.99 -9.19
N ARG A 18 4.18 10.92 -10.39
CA ARG A 18 4.76 9.69 -10.95
C ARG A 18 6.21 9.51 -10.48
N LEU A 19 6.67 8.26 -10.44
CA LEU A 19 8.08 7.95 -10.24
C LEU A 19 8.86 8.22 -11.53
N THR A 20 10.18 8.41 -11.38
CA THR A 20 11.11 8.50 -12.49
C THR A 20 11.26 7.14 -13.20
N ASP A 21 11.68 7.13 -14.47
CA ASP A 21 11.86 5.90 -15.24
C ASP A 21 12.87 4.96 -14.58
N THR A 22 13.99 5.51 -14.09
CA THR A 22 14.97 4.77 -13.26
C THR A 22 14.74 5.13 -11.80
N ARG A 23 14.48 4.13 -10.96
CA ARG A 23 14.13 4.32 -9.56
C ARG A 23 14.59 3.15 -8.69
N THR A 24 14.76 3.41 -7.41
CA THR A 24 15.01 2.36 -6.42
C THR A 24 13.74 1.55 -6.19
N ALA A 25 13.86 0.24 -6.11
CA ALA A 25 12.76 -0.66 -5.78
C ALA A 25 13.19 -1.74 -4.80
N ILE A 26 12.25 -2.23 -4.01
CA ILE A 26 12.43 -3.38 -3.11
C ILE A 26 11.61 -4.53 -3.68
N THR A 27 12.27 -5.66 -3.92
CA THR A 27 11.60 -6.90 -4.32
C THR A 27 11.60 -7.88 -3.15
N HIS A 28 10.42 -8.41 -2.82
CA HIS A 28 10.21 -9.36 -1.76
C HIS A 28 9.48 -10.61 -2.27
N LYS A 29 10.07 -11.78 -2.04
CA LYS A 29 9.42 -13.06 -2.32
C LYS A 29 8.55 -13.46 -1.13
N PHE A 30 7.33 -13.91 -1.39
CA PHE A 30 6.43 -14.43 -0.36
C PHE A 30 5.87 -15.81 -0.73
N ASP A 31 5.39 -16.50 0.29
CA ASP A 31 4.72 -17.80 0.16
C ASP A 31 3.58 -17.84 1.19
N ILE A 32 2.38 -18.12 0.74
CA ILE A 32 1.18 -18.26 1.58
C ILE A 32 0.58 -19.63 1.29
N ALA A 33 0.73 -20.58 2.22
CA ALA A 33 0.22 -21.94 2.08
C ALA A 33 0.63 -22.64 0.76
N GLY A 34 1.85 -22.34 0.24
CA GLY A 34 2.38 -22.87 -1.02
C GLY A 34 2.10 -22.02 -2.26
N HIS A 35 1.34 -20.92 -2.13
CA HIS A 35 1.13 -19.96 -3.19
C HIS A 35 2.25 -18.91 -3.16
N GLU A 36 3.18 -19.04 -4.09
CA GLU A 36 4.36 -18.17 -4.16
C GLU A 36 4.10 -16.94 -5.02
N GLY A 37 4.71 -15.82 -4.64
CA GLY A 37 4.68 -14.60 -5.41
C GLY A 37 5.81 -13.64 -5.05
N TYR A 38 5.85 -12.53 -5.77
CA TYR A 38 6.81 -11.45 -5.58
C TYR A 38 6.09 -10.13 -5.48
N LEU A 39 6.52 -9.31 -4.53
CA LEU A 39 6.16 -7.91 -4.42
C LEU A 39 7.33 -7.08 -4.90
N THR A 40 7.08 -6.13 -5.79
CA THR A 40 8.07 -5.12 -6.17
C THR A 40 7.49 -3.76 -5.85
N VAL A 41 8.13 -3.05 -4.93
CA VAL A 41 7.70 -1.71 -4.49
C VAL A 41 8.71 -0.69 -4.96
N GLY A 42 8.31 0.17 -5.90
CA GLY A 42 9.10 1.29 -6.35
C GLY A 42 8.99 2.46 -5.37
N LEU A 43 10.12 3.12 -5.11
CA LEU A 43 10.23 4.17 -4.12
C LEU A 43 10.41 5.54 -4.77
N PHE A 44 9.75 6.55 -4.20
CA PHE A 44 10.10 7.93 -4.45
C PHE A 44 11.49 8.26 -3.89
N GLU A 45 12.09 9.36 -4.33
CA GLU A 45 13.39 9.84 -3.86
C GLU A 45 13.47 10.03 -2.33
N ASN A 46 12.33 10.30 -1.69
CA ASN A 46 12.22 10.43 -0.24
C ASN A 46 12.08 9.08 0.50
N GLY A 47 12.13 7.95 -0.22
CA GLY A 47 12.01 6.61 0.33
C GLY A 47 10.58 6.12 0.58
N HIS A 48 9.55 6.94 0.32
CA HIS A 48 8.16 6.49 0.41
C HIS A 48 7.78 5.59 -0.75
N PRO A 49 6.89 4.59 -0.53
CA PRO A 49 6.39 3.75 -1.61
C PRO A 49 5.53 4.57 -2.57
N GLY A 50 5.75 4.40 -3.87
CA GLY A 50 5.02 5.11 -4.93
C GLY A 50 4.38 4.20 -5.95
N GLU A 51 4.78 2.92 -6.00
CA GLU A 51 4.15 1.91 -6.84
C GLU A 51 4.31 0.52 -6.25
N LEU A 52 3.40 -0.37 -6.62
CA LEU A 52 3.36 -1.75 -6.19
C LEU A 52 3.07 -2.64 -7.39
N PHE A 53 3.89 -3.66 -7.58
CA PHE A 53 3.64 -4.78 -8.48
C PHE A 53 3.53 -6.06 -7.66
N ILE A 54 2.54 -6.90 -7.99
CA ILE A 54 2.31 -8.19 -7.34
C ILE A 54 2.33 -9.25 -8.43
N THR A 55 3.37 -10.06 -8.46
CA THR A 55 3.50 -11.14 -9.45
C THR A 55 3.31 -12.48 -8.78
N MET A 56 2.29 -13.24 -9.18
CA MET A 56 2.04 -14.58 -8.67
C MET A 56 2.78 -15.62 -9.53
N ALA A 57 3.50 -16.52 -8.87
CA ALA A 57 4.13 -17.67 -9.53
C ALA A 57 3.13 -18.83 -9.61
N LYS A 58 2.90 -19.38 -10.80
CA LYS A 58 2.08 -20.59 -11.02
C LYS A 58 0.57 -20.44 -10.72
N GLU A 59 0.07 -19.23 -10.51
CA GLU A 59 -1.36 -19.00 -10.35
C GLU A 59 -2.05 -18.84 -11.71
N GLY A 60 -3.35 -19.15 -11.74
CA GLY A 60 -4.18 -18.93 -12.92
C GLY A 60 -4.29 -17.45 -13.29
N SER A 61 -4.64 -17.17 -14.52
CA SER A 61 -4.74 -15.80 -15.06
C SER A 61 -5.69 -14.88 -14.26
N THR A 62 -6.73 -15.44 -13.64
CA THR A 62 -7.68 -14.67 -12.82
C THR A 62 -7.03 -14.10 -11.57
N ILE A 63 -6.31 -14.91 -10.80
CA ILE A 63 -5.61 -14.43 -9.58
C ILE A 63 -4.52 -13.44 -9.98
N GLY A 64 -3.70 -13.77 -11.00
CA GLY A 64 -2.69 -12.86 -11.51
C GLY A 64 -3.27 -11.52 -11.94
N GLY A 65 -4.34 -11.51 -12.74
CA GLY A 65 -4.98 -10.29 -13.19
C GLY A 65 -5.61 -9.46 -12.07
N LEU A 66 -6.20 -10.09 -11.06
CA LEU A 66 -6.71 -9.39 -9.88
C LEU A 66 -5.59 -8.75 -9.06
N MET A 67 -4.45 -9.46 -8.90
CA MET A 67 -3.30 -8.91 -8.18
C MET A 67 -2.65 -7.75 -8.95
N ASP A 68 -2.56 -7.83 -10.27
CA ASP A 68 -2.13 -6.71 -11.12
C ASP A 68 -3.06 -5.49 -10.97
N GLY A 69 -4.37 -5.73 -10.93
CA GLY A 69 -5.36 -4.69 -10.68
C GLY A 69 -5.18 -4.03 -9.32
N ILE A 70 -5.01 -4.81 -8.26
CA ILE A 70 -4.74 -4.30 -6.90
C ILE A 70 -3.43 -3.51 -6.87
N GLY A 71 -2.37 -4.01 -7.48
CA GLY A 71 -1.08 -3.33 -7.58
C GLY A 71 -1.22 -1.98 -8.30
N THR A 72 -1.93 -1.96 -9.43
CA THR A 72 -2.18 -0.73 -10.19
C THR A 72 -2.97 0.30 -9.40
N LEU A 73 -4.09 -0.10 -8.77
CA LEU A 73 -4.91 0.80 -7.95
C LEU A 73 -4.15 1.33 -6.74
N THR A 74 -3.37 0.48 -6.07
CA THR A 74 -2.49 0.89 -4.96
C THR A 74 -1.46 1.91 -5.43
N SER A 75 -0.80 1.66 -6.57
CA SER A 75 0.16 2.58 -7.15
C SER A 75 -0.47 3.94 -7.46
N MET A 76 -1.65 3.94 -8.07
CA MET A 76 -2.38 5.18 -8.35
C MET A 76 -2.73 5.92 -7.06
N ALA A 77 -3.26 5.23 -6.04
CA ALA A 77 -3.59 5.82 -4.76
C ALA A 77 -2.38 6.49 -4.10
N LEU A 78 -1.24 5.79 -4.02
CA LEU A 78 0.01 6.33 -3.48
C LEU A 78 0.52 7.55 -4.27
N GLN A 79 0.42 7.50 -5.60
CA GLN A 79 0.85 8.59 -6.48
C GLN A 79 -0.06 9.83 -6.40
N TYR A 80 -1.32 9.65 -6.02
CA TYR A 80 -2.26 10.74 -5.73
C TYR A 80 -2.20 11.20 -4.27
N GLY A 81 -1.27 10.67 -3.46
CA GLY A 81 -1.02 11.12 -2.10
C GLY A 81 -1.88 10.45 -1.03
N VAL A 82 -2.58 9.35 -1.35
CA VAL A 82 -3.28 8.57 -0.32
C VAL A 82 -2.24 7.98 0.64
N PRO A 83 -2.34 8.22 1.96
CA PRO A 83 -1.40 7.69 2.92
C PRO A 83 -1.43 6.16 2.95
N LEU A 84 -0.25 5.52 3.01
CA LEU A 84 -0.17 4.05 3.11
C LEU A 84 -0.98 3.51 4.30
N GLN A 85 -1.00 4.22 5.41
CA GLN A 85 -1.78 3.87 6.60
C GLN A 85 -3.28 3.72 6.32
N ALA A 86 -3.83 4.54 5.43
CA ALA A 86 -5.24 4.45 5.04
C ALA A 86 -5.52 3.16 4.25
N LEU A 87 -4.62 2.80 3.33
CA LEU A 87 -4.70 1.56 2.57
C LEU A 87 -4.54 0.34 3.49
N VAL A 88 -3.56 0.37 4.39
CA VAL A 88 -3.35 -0.72 5.36
C VAL A 88 -4.60 -0.95 6.22
N ARG A 89 -5.22 0.12 6.75
CA ARG A 89 -6.46 0.00 7.55
C ARG A 89 -7.62 -0.64 6.78
N LYS A 90 -7.66 -0.50 5.46
CA LYS A 90 -8.74 -1.05 4.63
C LYS A 90 -8.48 -2.49 4.18
N PHE A 91 -7.23 -2.83 3.90
CA PHE A 91 -6.88 -4.07 3.21
C PHE A 91 -6.17 -5.10 4.10
N ALA A 92 -5.55 -4.70 5.21
CA ALA A 92 -5.06 -5.65 6.19
C ALA A 92 -6.23 -6.39 6.84
N HIS A 93 -6.04 -7.70 7.07
CA HIS A 93 -7.01 -8.62 7.66
C HIS A 93 -8.26 -8.94 6.81
N VAL A 94 -8.30 -8.48 5.55
CA VAL A 94 -9.32 -8.93 4.59
C VAL A 94 -9.11 -10.41 4.31
N ARG A 95 -10.18 -11.22 4.44
CA ARG A 95 -10.12 -12.68 4.33
C ARG A 95 -10.69 -13.19 3.01
N PHE A 96 -9.87 -13.92 2.27
CA PHE A 96 -10.24 -14.75 1.11
C PHE A 96 -9.10 -15.73 0.78
N GLU A 97 -9.40 -16.77 0.01
CA GLU A 97 -8.39 -17.73 -0.40
C GLU A 97 -7.53 -17.24 -1.59
N PRO A 98 -6.22 -17.56 -1.64
CA PRO A 98 -5.51 -18.41 -0.70
C PRO A 98 -5.15 -17.69 0.60
N SER A 99 -5.28 -18.43 1.71
CA SER A 99 -4.96 -17.98 3.06
C SER A 99 -4.13 -19.05 3.80
N GLY A 100 -3.42 -18.69 4.85
CA GLY A 100 -2.71 -19.66 5.68
C GLY A 100 -1.33 -19.22 6.14
N PHE A 101 -0.52 -20.21 6.52
CA PHE A 101 0.82 -19.97 7.04
C PHE A 101 1.76 -19.41 5.98
N THR A 102 2.66 -18.55 6.44
CA THR A 102 3.70 -17.94 5.61
C THR A 102 5.08 -18.26 6.18
N LYS A 103 6.11 -18.09 5.34
CA LYS A 103 7.52 -18.21 5.76
C LYS A 103 8.06 -16.92 6.37
N ASN A 104 7.25 -15.85 6.41
CA ASN A 104 7.67 -14.57 6.97
C ASN A 104 7.54 -14.57 8.51
N PRO A 105 8.61 -14.37 9.26
CA PRO A 105 8.58 -14.39 10.73
C PRO A 105 7.71 -13.27 11.32
N ASP A 106 7.56 -12.14 10.62
CA ASP A 106 6.74 -11.02 11.07
C ASP A 106 5.25 -11.23 10.78
N ILE A 107 4.92 -12.06 9.76
CA ILE A 107 3.56 -12.33 9.34
C ILE A 107 3.37 -13.84 9.21
N ARG A 108 3.29 -14.54 10.32
CA ARG A 108 3.24 -16.02 10.33
C ARG A 108 2.00 -16.61 9.67
N ASN A 109 0.91 -15.86 9.67
CA ASN A 109 -0.35 -16.27 9.04
C ASN A 109 -0.95 -15.08 8.31
N ALA A 110 -1.41 -15.32 7.09
CA ALA A 110 -2.10 -14.35 6.26
C ALA A 110 -3.54 -14.79 6.01
N ALA A 111 -4.48 -13.87 6.18
CA ALA A 111 -5.89 -14.11 5.90
C ALA A 111 -6.21 -14.09 4.39
N SER A 112 -5.31 -13.54 3.59
CA SER A 112 -5.34 -13.51 2.12
C SER A 112 -4.01 -12.99 1.57
N ILE A 113 -3.82 -13.06 0.26
CA ILE A 113 -2.68 -12.40 -0.41
C ILE A 113 -2.70 -10.89 -0.12
N THR A 114 -3.85 -10.26 -0.21
CA THR A 114 -4.00 -8.82 0.05
C THR A 114 -3.65 -8.47 1.49
N ASP A 115 -4.12 -9.25 2.48
CA ASP A 115 -3.74 -9.08 3.88
C ASP A 115 -2.22 -9.13 4.05
N TYR A 116 -1.57 -10.13 3.45
CA TYR A 116 -0.12 -10.25 3.50
C TYR A 116 0.60 -9.04 2.93
N VAL A 117 0.22 -8.64 1.72
CA VAL A 117 0.82 -7.52 1.00
C VAL A 117 0.79 -6.24 1.82
N PHE A 118 -0.39 -5.85 2.31
CA PHE A 118 -0.54 -4.58 3.04
C PHE A 118 0.11 -4.63 4.43
N ARG A 119 0.09 -5.76 5.11
CA ARG A 119 0.82 -5.93 6.38
C ARG A 119 2.34 -5.90 6.15
N TRP A 120 2.83 -6.53 5.08
CA TRP A 120 4.25 -6.45 4.75
C TRP A 120 4.65 -5.02 4.39
N MET A 121 3.90 -4.31 3.57
CA MET A 121 4.15 -2.90 3.28
C MET A 121 4.16 -2.05 4.56
N ALA A 122 3.24 -2.32 5.48
CA ALA A 122 3.21 -1.61 6.76
C ALA A 122 4.48 -1.87 7.60
N THR A 123 4.97 -3.11 7.64
CA THR A 123 6.21 -3.45 8.35
C THR A 123 7.46 -2.79 7.74
N GLN A 124 7.43 -2.50 6.44
CA GLN A 124 8.57 -1.90 5.74
C GLN A 124 8.53 -0.35 5.78
N PHE A 125 7.36 0.25 5.68
CA PHE A 125 7.23 1.67 5.37
C PHE A 125 6.49 2.50 6.43
N ILE A 126 5.88 1.87 7.44
CA ILE A 126 5.23 2.58 8.54
C ILE A 126 6.09 2.45 9.80
N PRO A 127 6.69 3.54 10.29
CA PRO A 127 7.51 3.51 11.51
C PRO A 127 6.74 2.94 12.71
N GLY A 128 7.38 2.05 13.47
CA GLY A 128 6.80 1.43 14.65
C GLY A 128 5.76 0.32 14.41
N PHE A 129 5.34 0.12 13.16
CA PHE A 129 4.33 -0.91 12.87
C PHE A 129 4.87 -2.33 13.11
N ARG A 130 6.12 -2.59 12.73
CA ARG A 130 6.77 -3.89 12.94
C ARG A 130 6.86 -4.23 14.41
N GLU A 131 7.33 -3.30 15.22
CA GLU A 131 7.51 -3.47 16.67
C GLU A 131 6.18 -3.69 17.38
N ALA A 132 5.11 -3.08 16.89
CA ALA A 132 3.77 -3.22 17.48
C ALA A 132 3.05 -4.52 17.08
N ASN A 133 3.33 -5.04 15.87
CA ASN A 133 2.51 -6.09 15.26
C ASN A 133 3.26 -7.39 14.93
N SER A 134 4.60 -7.39 14.94
CA SER A 134 5.37 -8.60 14.66
C SER A 134 5.45 -9.52 15.88
N PRO A 135 5.20 -10.82 15.71
CA PRO A 135 5.42 -11.80 16.78
C PRO A 135 6.91 -11.98 17.14
N ASN A 136 7.83 -11.59 16.26
CA ASN A 136 9.29 -11.72 16.45
C ASN A 136 9.93 -10.34 16.64
N ARG A 137 9.73 -9.74 17.81
CA ARG A 137 10.27 -8.41 18.19
C ARG A 137 11.79 -8.30 18.16
N ASN A 138 12.53 -9.43 18.14
CA ASN A 138 13.98 -9.49 18.30
C ASN A 138 14.74 -9.82 16.99
N GLN A 139 14.09 -9.91 15.82
CA GLN A 139 14.84 -10.11 14.59
C GLN A 139 15.40 -8.80 14.05
N PRO A 140 16.68 -8.78 13.62
CA PRO A 140 17.24 -7.58 13.01
C PRO A 140 16.43 -7.21 11.77
N GLU A 141 16.13 -5.94 11.67
CA GLU A 141 15.54 -5.29 10.49
C GLU A 141 16.33 -5.71 9.24
N LEU A 142 15.63 -5.95 8.14
CA LEU A 142 16.27 -6.29 6.85
C LEU A 142 17.38 -5.27 6.57
N ALA A 143 18.63 -5.70 6.81
CA ALA A 143 19.80 -4.87 6.59
C ALA A 143 20.08 -4.80 5.09
N ILE A 144 19.50 -3.79 4.42
CA ILE A 144 20.07 -3.29 3.17
C ILE A 144 21.06 -2.22 3.59
N PRO A 145 22.40 -2.50 3.58
CA PRO A 145 23.40 -1.53 4.03
C PRO A 145 23.26 -0.24 3.23
N GLY A 146 23.08 0.89 3.92
CA GLY A 146 23.00 2.21 3.33
C GLY A 146 21.58 2.72 3.00
N LEU A 147 20.60 1.86 2.68
CA LEU A 147 19.25 2.31 2.34
C LEU A 147 18.42 2.68 3.58
N GLN A 148 18.62 1.97 4.68
CA GLN A 148 17.83 2.16 5.91
C GLN A 148 18.16 3.47 6.63
N GLU A 149 19.43 3.88 6.65
CA GLU A 149 19.78 5.17 7.24
C GLU A 149 19.28 6.35 6.42
N GLU A 150 19.32 6.22 5.10
CA GLU A 150 18.74 7.22 4.21
C GLU A 150 17.21 7.27 4.29
N MET A 151 16.55 6.12 4.39
CA MET A 151 15.09 6.04 4.57
C MET A 151 14.66 6.61 5.92
N LYS A 152 15.35 6.28 7.03
CA LYS A 152 15.07 6.86 8.36
C LYS A 152 15.24 8.38 8.38
N LYS A 153 16.27 8.91 7.70
CA LYS A 153 16.48 10.36 7.59
C LYS A 153 15.45 11.07 6.72
N LYS A 154 14.92 10.39 5.70
CA LYS A 154 13.95 10.97 4.76
C LYS A 154 12.50 10.83 5.21
N VAL A 155 12.14 9.74 5.91
CA VAL A 155 10.78 9.48 6.45
C VAL A 155 10.42 10.44 7.60
N ASN A 156 11.40 10.94 8.34
CA ASN A 156 11.19 11.91 9.44
C ASN A 156 10.92 13.35 8.97
N ARG A 157 10.75 13.62 7.67
CA ARG A 157 10.25 14.92 7.22
C ARG A 157 8.74 14.94 7.36
N PRO A 158 8.18 15.96 8.03
CA PRO A 158 6.73 16.09 8.16
C PRO A 158 6.10 16.17 6.77
N VAL A 159 5.23 15.23 6.47
CA VAL A 159 4.34 15.31 5.31
C VAL A 159 3.36 16.43 5.60
N PRO A 160 3.12 17.40 4.70
CA PRO A 160 2.07 18.39 4.91
C PRO A 160 0.76 17.63 5.11
N GLU A 161 0.13 17.88 6.24
CA GLU A 161 -1.15 17.32 6.64
C GLU A 161 -2.22 17.80 5.64
N LEU A 162 -2.51 16.98 4.62
CA LEU A 162 -3.71 17.17 3.83
C LEU A 162 -4.88 16.87 4.77
N ALA A 163 -5.63 17.92 5.12
CA ALA A 163 -6.84 17.82 5.91
C ALA A 163 -7.73 16.73 5.31
N ILE A 164 -7.86 15.62 6.04
CA ILE A 164 -8.81 14.56 5.71
C ILE A 164 -10.17 15.16 6.05
N ALA A 165 -10.94 15.56 5.03
CA ALA A 165 -12.35 15.80 5.21
C ALA A 165 -12.95 14.51 5.77
N GLU A 166 -13.56 14.58 6.95
CA GLU A 166 -14.33 13.49 7.52
C GLU A 166 -15.48 13.19 6.55
N ASP A 167 -15.37 12.09 5.84
CA ASP A 167 -16.40 11.57 4.95
C ASP A 167 -17.50 10.93 5.83
N THR A 168 -18.33 11.77 6.41
CA THR A 168 -19.67 11.44 6.86
C THR A 168 -20.60 11.84 5.71
N ASP A 169 -21.06 10.89 4.96
CA ASP A 169 -22.22 10.87 4.07
C ASP A 169 -21.92 10.28 2.69
N ILE A 170 -21.98 8.98 2.60
CA ILE A 170 -22.46 8.30 1.39
C ILE A 170 -22.96 6.93 1.85
N LEU A 171 -24.26 6.77 1.93
CA LEU A 171 -25.09 5.62 1.57
C LEU A 171 -26.44 5.66 2.29
N ASP A 172 -27.30 6.58 1.88
CA ASP A 172 -28.73 6.32 1.89
C ASP A 172 -29.19 6.21 0.43
N VAL A 173 -29.04 5.02 -0.14
CA VAL A 173 -29.80 4.64 -1.33
C VAL A 173 -31.09 4.02 -0.84
N GLU A 174 -32.15 4.82 -0.78
CA GLU A 174 -33.51 4.39 -0.58
C GLU A 174 -33.89 3.33 -1.64
N THR A 175 -34.16 2.11 -1.16
CA THR A 175 -34.85 1.10 -1.93
C THR A 175 -36.34 1.50 -2.06
N GLY A 176 -36.66 2.28 -3.09
CA GLY A 176 -38.04 2.53 -3.48
C GLY A 176 -38.68 1.27 -4.02
N HIS A 177 -39.46 0.61 -3.17
CA HIS A 177 -40.43 -0.40 -3.58
C HIS A 177 -41.60 0.34 -4.24
N ALA A 178 -41.78 0.26 -5.56
CA ALA A 178 -43.03 0.56 -6.22
C ALA A 178 -43.64 -0.77 -6.65
N GLY A 179 -44.67 -1.18 -5.92
CA GLY A 179 -45.59 -2.21 -6.37
C GLY A 179 -46.52 -1.67 -7.48
N ASN A 180 -46.77 -2.46 -8.46
CA ASN A 180 -48.06 -2.77 -9.06
C ASN A 180 -47.88 -3.87 -10.11
#